data_04eac8dae7d8b89d883eeb5f9132d7b6
#
_entry.id   04eac8dae7d8b89d883eeb5f9132d7b6
#
_cell.length_a   1.000
_cell.length_b   1.000
_cell.length_c   1.000
_cell.angle_alpha   90.00
_cell.angle_beta   90.00
_cell.angle_gamma   90.00
#
_symmetry.space_group_name_H-M   'P 1'
#
loop_
_entity.id
_entity.type
_entity.pdbx_description
1 polymer ?
#
loop_
_entity_poly.entity_id
_entity_poly.type
_entity_poly.pdbx_seq_one_letter_code
_entity_poly.pdbx_strand_id
1 'polypeptide(L)'
;MDEKLRILLCEDDENLGMLLREYLQAKGYAAELYPDGEAGYKAFLKNKYDLCVFDVMMPKKDGFTLAQEVRAANAEIPIIFLTAKTLKEDILEGFKIGADDYITKPFSMEELTFRIEAILRRVRGKKNKESDIYKIGKFTFDTQKQILATAEKQTKLTTKESELLGLLCAHANEILQRDFALKTIWIDDNYFNARSMDVYITKLRKHLKEDDSIEIINIHGKGYKLITPEAES
;
A
#
# COMPACT_ATOMS: atom_id res chain seq x y z
N MET A 1 -2.54 3.44 28.90
CA MET A 1 -3.19 4.37 27.94
C MET A 1 -2.81 3.90 26.57
N ASP A 2 -3.78 3.52 25.75
CA ASP A 2 -3.48 3.17 24.36
C ASP A 2 -2.94 4.40 23.63
N GLU A 3 -1.75 4.28 23.07
CA GLU A 3 -1.10 5.35 22.31
C GLU A 3 -1.96 5.63 21.07
N LYS A 4 -2.38 6.90 20.90
CA LYS A 4 -3.19 7.30 19.73
C LYS A 4 -2.38 7.09 18.46
N LEU A 5 -3.01 6.51 17.44
CA LEU A 5 -2.39 6.37 16.12
C LEU A 5 -2.13 7.75 15.51
N ARG A 6 -0.92 7.94 15.00
CA ARG A 6 -0.44 9.21 14.46
C ARG A 6 -0.58 9.23 12.94
N ILE A 7 -1.23 10.28 12.44
CA ILE A 7 -1.45 10.49 11.01
C ILE A 7 -0.69 11.73 10.56
N LEU A 8 0.17 11.58 9.55
CA LEU A 8 0.78 12.69 8.82
C LEU A 8 -0.17 13.13 7.72
N LEU A 9 -0.73 14.31 7.82
CA LEU A 9 -1.62 14.90 6.82
C LEU A 9 -0.92 16.06 6.11
N CYS A 10 -0.84 16.00 4.78
CA CYS A 10 -0.34 17.10 3.95
C CYS A 10 -1.44 17.55 3.00
N GLU A 11 -1.85 18.81 3.12
CA GLU A 11 -2.92 19.45 2.36
C GLU A 11 -2.65 20.95 2.32
N ASP A 12 -2.65 21.57 1.14
CA ASP A 12 -2.35 22.98 0.97
C ASP A 12 -3.59 23.89 1.09
N ASP A 13 -4.79 23.35 0.90
CA ASP A 13 -6.02 24.07 1.23
C ASP A 13 -6.19 24.12 2.76
N GLU A 14 -6.01 25.33 3.34
CA GLU A 14 -6.10 25.53 4.80
C GLU A 14 -7.45 25.08 5.39
N ASN A 15 -8.57 25.37 4.67
CA ASN A 15 -9.91 25.05 5.17
C ASN A 15 -10.13 23.54 5.18
N LEU A 16 -9.81 22.88 4.08
CA LEU A 16 -9.92 21.43 3.98
C LEU A 16 -8.95 20.73 4.95
N GLY A 17 -7.71 21.18 5.02
CA GLY A 17 -6.70 20.63 5.90
C GLY A 17 -7.07 20.72 7.39
N MET A 18 -7.58 21.90 7.83
CA MET A 18 -8.09 22.07 9.19
C MET A 18 -9.27 21.18 9.48
N LEU A 19 -10.23 21.10 8.57
CA LEU A 19 -11.43 20.27 8.70
C LEU A 19 -11.03 18.78 8.81
N LEU A 20 -10.13 18.31 7.97
CA LEU A 20 -9.61 16.94 8.00
C LEU A 20 -8.92 16.63 9.33
N ARG A 21 -8.03 17.51 9.77
CA ARG A 21 -7.31 17.35 11.04
C ARG A 21 -8.28 17.26 12.23
N GLU A 22 -9.21 18.22 12.33
CA GLU A 22 -10.17 18.25 13.43
C GLU A 22 -11.08 17.03 13.44
N TYR A 23 -11.54 16.61 12.28
CA TYR A 23 -12.39 15.42 12.17
C TYR A 23 -11.62 14.16 12.57
N LEU A 24 -10.38 13.97 12.09
CA LEU A 24 -9.55 12.84 12.47
C LEU A 24 -9.21 12.85 13.97
N GLN A 25 -8.95 14.03 14.55
CA GLN A 25 -8.72 14.16 15.97
C GLN A 25 -9.99 13.81 16.81
N ALA A 26 -11.17 14.21 16.35
CA ALA A 26 -12.45 13.82 16.96
C ALA A 26 -12.70 12.30 16.91
N LYS A 27 -12.17 11.61 15.89
CA LYS A 27 -12.19 10.14 15.76
C LYS A 27 -11.11 9.44 16.60
N GLY A 28 -10.30 10.18 17.35
CA GLY A 28 -9.32 9.63 18.29
C GLY A 28 -7.91 9.46 17.71
N TYR A 29 -7.62 9.92 16.49
CA TYR A 29 -6.28 9.94 15.92
C TYR A 29 -5.46 11.13 16.41
N ALA A 30 -4.14 11.02 16.36
CA ALA A 30 -3.22 12.16 16.50
C ALA A 30 -2.84 12.66 15.10
N ALA A 31 -3.70 13.46 14.47
CA ALA A 31 -3.46 14.00 13.13
C ALA A 31 -2.68 15.31 13.20
N GLU A 32 -1.58 15.39 12.44
CA GLU A 32 -0.72 16.57 12.28
C GLU A 32 -0.79 17.04 10.84
N LEU A 33 -1.15 18.33 10.65
CA LEU A 33 -1.33 18.95 9.32
C LEU A 33 -0.10 19.74 8.91
N TYR A 34 0.30 19.57 7.67
CA TYR A 34 1.38 20.33 7.02
C TYR A 34 0.90 20.89 5.67
N PRO A 35 1.27 22.14 5.31
CA PRO A 35 0.72 22.83 4.14
C PRO A 35 1.41 22.46 2.82
N ASP A 36 2.49 21.69 2.86
CA ASP A 36 3.25 21.30 1.68
C ASP A 36 4.10 20.05 1.92
N GLY A 37 4.58 19.43 0.86
CA GLY A 37 5.37 18.21 0.95
C GLY A 37 6.75 18.38 1.59
N GLU A 38 7.36 19.57 1.56
CA GLU A 38 8.64 19.80 2.24
C GLU A 38 8.47 19.82 3.76
N ALA A 39 7.45 20.52 4.24
CA ALA A 39 7.13 20.56 5.67
C ALA A 39 6.74 19.17 6.17
N GLY A 40 5.91 18.46 5.40
CA GLY A 40 5.52 17.07 5.67
C GLY A 40 6.71 16.13 5.76
N TYR A 41 7.64 16.18 4.82
CA TYR A 41 8.84 15.33 4.85
C TYR A 41 9.76 15.63 6.03
N LYS A 42 9.98 16.91 6.35
CA LYS A 42 10.75 17.30 7.53
C LYS A 42 10.15 16.77 8.82
N ALA A 43 8.82 16.77 8.91
CA ALA A 43 8.11 16.22 10.06
C ALA A 43 8.21 14.69 10.11
N PHE A 44 8.09 14.03 8.96
CA PHE A 44 8.22 12.58 8.83
C PHE A 44 9.56 12.06 9.33
N LEU A 45 10.65 12.74 9.01
CA LEU A 45 11.99 12.37 9.47
C LEU A 45 12.21 12.54 10.98
N LYS A 46 11.45 13.43 11.63
CA LYS A 46 11.60 13.74 13.07
C LYS A 46 10.67 12.93 13.96
N ASN A 47 9.57 12.46 13.44
CA ASN A 47 8.50 11.82 14.19
C ASN A 47 8.16 10.45 13.61
N LYS A 48 7.49 9.63 14.43
CA LYS A 48 6.90 8.36 13.97
C LYS A 48 5.42 8.58 13.63
N TYR A 49 5.00 8.07 12.49
CA TYR A 49 3.61 8.06 12.05
C TYR A 49 3.17 6.63 11.73
N ASP A 50 1.88 6.37 11.83
CA ASP A 50 1.26 5.08 11.53
C ASP A 50 0.63 5.05 10.15
N LEU A 51 0.32 6.24 9.59
CA LEU A 51 -0.29 6.40 8.27
C LEU A 51 -0.02 7.81 7.74
N CYS A 52 0.09 7.92 6.42
CA CYS A 52 0.22 9.19 5.71
C CYS A 52 -1.01 9.44 4.82
N VAL A 53 -1.48 10.68 4.80
CA VAL A 53 -2.54 11.15 3.90
C VAL A 53 -2.01 12.38 3.19
N PHE A 54 -1.86 12.32 1.87
CA PHE A 54 -1.24 13.37 1.07
C PHE A 54 -2.14 13.85 -0.05
N ASP A 55 -2.37 15.16 -0.14
CA ASP A 55 -2.83 15.71 -1.40
C ASP A 55 -1.76 15.53 -2.48
N VAL A 56 -2.19 15.19 -3.68
CA VAL A 56 -1.29 15.08 -4.83
C VAL A 56 -0.81 16.46 -5.27
N MET A 57 -1.69 17.45 -5.25
CA MET A 57 -1.42 18.78 -5.80
C MET A 57 -1.04 19.76 -4.69
N MET A 58 0.23 19.80 -4.31
CA MET A 58 0.73 20.75 -3.29
C MET A 58 1.87 21.60 -3.84
N PRO A 59 2.05 22.83 -3.32
CA PRO A 59 3.19 23.68 -3.66
C PRO A 59 4.51 23.11 -3.13
N LYS A 60 5.63 23.59 -3.65
CA LYS A 60 7.02 23.26 -3.33
C LYS A 60 7.38 21.80 -3.61
N LYS A 61 6.65 20.85 -3.04
CA LYS A 61 6.81 19.40 -3.26
C LYS A 61 5.42 18.77 -3.34
N ASP A 62 5.11 18.19 -4.49
CA ASP A 62 3.85 17.47 -4.71
C ASP A 62 3.78 16.15 -3.91
N GLY A 63 2.56 15.61 -3.79
CA GLY A 63 2.31 14.41 -2.99
C GLY A 63 3.02 13.16 -3.51
N PHE A 64 3.22 13.03 -4.82
CA PHE A 64 3.93 11.87 -5.40
C PHE A 64 5.41 11.90 -5.07
N THR A 65 6.05 13.05 -5.22
CA THR A 65 7.45 13.26 -4.84
C THR A 65 7.66 13.02 -3.35
N LEU A 66 6.75 13.55 -2.50
CA LEU A 66 6.76 13.29 -1.06
C LEU A 66 6.66 11.80 -0.76
N ALA A 67 5.73 11.10 -1.40
CA ALA A 67 5.53 9.68 -1.17
C ALA A 67 6.73 8.83 -1.60
N GLN A 68 7.43 9.18 -2.69
CA GLN A 68 8.67 8.51 -3.11
C GLN A 68 9.75 8.63 -2.04
N GLU A 69 9.96 9.81 -1.48
CA GLU A 69 10.93 10.03 -0.41
C GLU A 69 10.55 9.31 0.89
N VAL A 70 9.26 9.34 1.25
CA VAL A 70 8.73 8.58 2.40
C VAL A 70 8.94 7.08 2.19
N ARG A 71 8.67 6.54 1.00
CA ARG A 71 8.91 5.13 0.66
C ARG A 71 10.38 4.73 0.73
N ALA A 72 11.28 5.61 0.33
CA ALA A 72 12.72 5.38 0.46
C ALA A 72 13.18 5.28 1.91
N ALA A 73 12.55 6.04 2.81
CA ALA A 73 12.84 6.03 4.25
C ALA A 73 12.08 4.94 5.02
N ASN A 74 10.84 4.65 4.61
CA ASN A 74 9.99 3.61 5.22
C ASN A 74 9.07 2.98 4.15
N ALA A 75 9.42 1.78 3.70
CA ALA A 75 8.66 1.05 2.68
C ALA A 75 7.28 0.56 3.16
N GLU A 76 7.05 0.47 4.48
CA GLU A 76 5.87 -0.18 5.05
C GLU A 76 4.75 0.79 5.42
N ILE A 77 5.06 2.06 5.69
CA ILE A 77 4.05 3.00 6.16
C ILE A 77 2.92 3.14 5.14
N PRO A 78 1.65 2.99 5.53
CA PRO A 78 0.55 3.17 4.60
C PRO A 78 0.45 4.61 4.09
N ILE A 79 0.17 4.76 2.79
CA ILE A 79 -0.03 6.07 2.15
C ILE A 79 -1.37 6.08 1.42
N ILE A 80 -2.20 7.09 1.73
CA ILE A 80 -3.44 7.41 1.02
C ILE A 80 -3.21 8.72 0.28
N PHE A 81 -3.54 8.77 -1.02
CA PHE A 81 -3.58 10.01 -1.77
C PHE A 81 -4.99 10.60 -1.81
N LEU A 82 -5.07 11.92 -1.60
CA LEU A 82 -6.24 12.73 -1.91
C LEU A 82 -5.97 13.50 -3.19
N THR A 83 -6.91 13.57 -4.13
CA THR A 83 -6.66 14.26 -5.39
C THR A 83 -7.91 14.73 -6.11
N ALA A 84 -7.81 15.88 -6.75
CA ALA A 84 -8.78 16.34 -7.76
C ALA A 84 -8.51 15.71 -9.15
N LYS A 85 -7.37 15.04 -9.33
CA LYS A 85 -6.99 14.42 -10.60
C LYS A 85 -7.75 13.12 -10.81
N THR A 86 -8.52 13.06 -11.89
CA THR A 86 -9.28 11.87 -12.30
C THR A 86 -8.62 11.15 -13.49
N LEU A 87 -7.49 11.69 -13.99
CA LEU A 87 -6.78 11.08 -15.12
C LEU A 87 -6.17 9.73 -14.71
N LYS A 88 -6.41 8.73 -15.54
CA LYS A 88 -5.95 7.35 -15.33
C LYS A 88 -4.43 7.26 -15.14
N GLU A 89 -3.67 8.15 -15.76
CA GLU A 89 -2.21 8.17 -15.73
C GLU A 89 -1.68 8.60 -14.35
N ASP A 90 -2.28 9.62 -13.73
CA ASP A 90 -1.89 10.12 -12.40
C ASP A 90 -2.14 9.06 -11.31
N ILE A 91 -3.27 8.35 -11.41
CA ILE A 91 -3.61 7.27 -10.47
C ILE A 91 -2.63 6.09 -10.61
N LEU A 92 -2.26 5.74 -11.84
CA LEU A 92 -1.26 4.69 -12.09
C LEU A 92 0.12 5.08 -11.55
N GLU A 93 0.47 6.37 -11.59
CA GLU A 93 1.72 6.85 -11.00
C GLU A 93 1.73 6.69 -9.48
N GLY A 94 0.65 7.08 -8.80
CA GLY A 94 0.50 6.88 -7.35
C GLY A 94 0.66 5.41 -6.94
N PHE A 95 0.06 4.49 -7.67
CA PHE A 95 0.23 3.05 -7.40
C PHE A 95 1.63 2.53 -7.75
N LYS A 96 2.31 3.08 -8.75
CA LYS A 96 3.72 2.76 -9.03
C LYS A 96 4.63 3.15 -7.85
N ILE A 97 4.31 4.22 -7.14
CA ILE A 97 5.02 4.65 -5.93
C ILE A 97 4.75 3.70 -4.76
N GLY A 98 3.62 2.98 -4.77
CA GLY A 98 3.23 2.02 -3.72
C GLY A 98 2.21 2.60 -2.74
N ALA A 99 1.29 3.43 -3.21
CA ALA A 99 0.16 3.91 -2.42
C ALA A 99 -0.75 2.74 -1.99
N ASP A 100 -1.30 2.83 -0.80
CA ASP A 100 -2.23 1.83 -0.28
C ASP A 100 -3.67 2.12 -0.71
N ASP A 101 -4.01 3.39 -0.92
CA ASP A 101 -5.32 3.81 -1.42
C ASP A 101 -5.26 5.18 -2.12
N TYR A 102 -6.36 5.50 -2.82
CA TYR A 102 -6.48 6.71 -3.61
C TYR A 102 -7.93 7.22 -3.54
N ILE A 103 -8.13 8.45 -3.08
CA ILE A 103 -9.44 9.05 -2.89
C ILE A 103 -9.56 10.29 -3.77
N THR A 104 -10.59 10.32 -4.62
CA THR A 104 -10.85 11.47 -5.50
C THR A 104 -11.68 12.54 -4.79
N LYS A 105 -11.28 13.79 -4.89
CA LYS A 105 -12.05 14.96 -4.43
C LYS A 105 -13.19 15.23 -5.43
N PRO A 106 -14.44 15.52 -4.99
CA PRO A 106 -14.88 15.61 -3.60
C PRO A 106 -15.15 14.23 -2.98
N PHE A 107 -14.87 14.06 -1.68
CA PHE A 107 -15.13 12.86 -0.90
C PHE A 107 -15.83 13.21 0.42
N SER A 108 -16.43 12.23 1.09
CA SER A 108 -16.97 12.41 2.44
C SER A 108 -15.91 12.12 3.51
N MET A 109 -16.05 12.75 4.68
CA MET A 109 -15.17 12.47 5.82
C MET A 109 -15.30 11.04 6.32
N GLU A 110 -16.51 10.48 6.21
CA GLU A 110 -16.81 9.10 6.53
C GLU A 110 -16.06 8.13 5.60
N GLU A 111 -16.02 8.43 4.29
CA GLU A 111 -15.27 7.64 3.31
C GLU A 111 -13.78 7.58 3.67
N LEU A 112 -13.16 8.74 3.91
CA LEU A 112 -11.76 8.80 4.31
C LEU A 112 -11.51 8.00 5.59
N THR A 113 -12.35 8.18 6.61
CA THR A 113 -12.20 7.47 7.89
C THR A 113 -12.34 5.95 7.71
N PHE A 114 -13.33 5.50 6.95
CA PHE A 114 -13.54 4.08 6.67
C PHE A 114 -12.30 3.45 6.01
N ARG A 115 -11.68 4.14 5.04
CA ARG A 115 -10.47 3.68 4.36
C ARG A 115 -9.25 3.66 5.30
N ILE A 116 -9.08 4.69 6.12
CA ILE A 116 -8.05 4.74 7.17
C ILE A 116 -8.19 3.56 8.13
N GLU A 117 -9.39 3.33 8.67
CA GLU A 117 -9.65 2.23 9.60
C GLU A 117 -9.37 0.86 8.98
N ALA A 118 -9.78 0.66 7.73
CA ALA A 118 -9.54 -0.60 7.03
C ALA A 118 -8.05 -0.86 6.82
N ILE A 119 -7.26 0.16 6.46
CA ILE A 119 -5.81 0.05 6.30
C ILE A 119 -5.14 -0.23 7.64
N LEU A 120 -5.45 0.55 8.67
CA LEU A 120 -4.86 0.41 10.00
C LEU A 120 -5.21 -0.93 10.66
N ARG A 121 -6.45 -1.44 10.47
CA ARG A 121 -6.86 -2.77 10.93
C ARG A 121 -6.01 -3.87 10.31
N ARG A 122 -5.68 -3.77 9.01
CA ARG A 122 -4.81 -4.72 8.32
C ARG A 122 -3.39 -4.70 8.88
N VAL A 123 -2.85 -3.51 9.11
CA VAL A 123 -1.50 -3.35 9.69
C VAL A 123 -1.44 -3.91 11.11
N ARG A 124 -2.46 -3.65 11.94
CA ARG A 124 -2.55 -4.19 13.31
C ARG A 124 -2.82 -5.69 13.34
N GLY A 125 -3.68 -6.19 12.46
CA GLY A 125 -4.01 -7.61 12.38
C GLY A 125 -2.80 -8.48 11.99
N LYS A 126 -1.83 -7.92 11.26
CA LYS A 126 -0.57 -8.60 10.93
C LYS A 126 0.34 -8.77 12.15
N LYS A 127 0.33 -7.85 13.12
CA LYS A 127 1.15 -7.97 14.33
C LYS A 127 0.74 -9.14 15.26
N ASN A 128 -0.47 -9.65 15.12
CA ASN A 128 -1.04 -10.70 15.99
C ASN A 128 -1.21 -12.06 15.31
N LYS A 129 -0.83 -12.22 14.04
CA LYS A 129 -0.83 -13.52 13.35
C LYS A 129 0.56 -14.12 13.38
N GLU A 130 0.64 -15.45 13.51
CA GLU A 130 1.85 -16.20 13.24
C GLU A 130 2.35 -15.89 11.82
N SER A 131 3.66 -15.83 11.67
CA SER A 131 4.27 -15.51 10.38
C SER A 131 4.13 -16.73 9.46
N ASP A 132 3.39 -16.58 8.36
CA ASP A 132 3.43 -17.55 7.29
C ASP A 132 4.73 -17.34 6.50
N ILE A 133 5.59 -18.34 6.52
CA ILE A 133 6.83 -18.35 5.74
C ILE A 133 6.62 -19.25 4.53
N TYR A 134 6.61 -18.64 3.35
CA TYR A 134 6.51 -19.36 2.09
C TYR A 134 7.87 -19.59 1.46
N LYS A 135 8.13 -20.81 0.99
CA LYS A 135 9.24 -21.11 0.09
C LYS A 135 8.73 -21.05 -1.35
N ILE A 136 9.34 -20.20 -2.16
CA ILE A 136 8.95 -19.94 -3.55
C ILE A 136 10.21 -20.08 -4.40
N GLY A 137 10.49 -21.28 -4.92
CA GLY A 137 11.77 -21.55 -5.59
C GLY A 137 12.97 -21.19 -4.72
N LYS A 138 13.84 -20.27 -5.19
CA LYS A 138 15.00 -19.78 -4.43
C LYS A 138 14.65 -18.79 -3.32
N PHE A 139 13.41 -18.29 -3.30
CA PHE A 139 13.00 -17.26 -2.36
C PHE A 139 12.37 -17.85 -1.10
N THR A 140 12.58 -17.13 0.01
CA THR A 140 11.80 -17.25 1.24
C THR A 140 11.03 -15.95 1.45
N PHE A 141 9.73 -16.05 1.63
CA PHE A 141 8.87 -14.90 1.87
C PHE A 141 8.27 -14.96 3.28
N ASP A 142 8.63 -14.01 4.12
CA ASP A 142 8.08 -13.80 5.46
C ASP A 142 6.97 -12.75 5.37
N THR A 143 5.73 -13.20 5.54
CA THR A 143 4.54 -12.34 5.39
C THR A 143 4.44 -11.28 6.49
N GLN A 144 4.87 -11.59 7.71
CA GLN A 144 4.82 -10.68 8.85
C GLN A 144 5.88 -9.59 8.73
N LYS A 145 7.10 -9.99 8.39
CA LYS A 145 8.19 -9.04 8.17
C LYS A 145 8.12 -8.35 6.82
N GLN A 146 7.26 -8.83 5.90
CA GLN A 146 7.16 -8.35 4.52
C GLN A 146 8.50 -8.41 3.76
N ILE A 147 9.28 -9.45 4.04
CA ILE A 147 10.60 -9.63 3.46
C ILE A 147 10.56 -10.79 2.46
N LEU A 148 10.98 -10.51 1.24
CA LEU A 148 11.31 -11.50 0.23
C LEU A 148 12.83 -11.64 0.19
N ALA A 149 13.36 -12.83 0.47
CA ALA A 149 14.79 -13.08 0.61
C ALA A 149 15.26 -14.23 -0.27
N THR A 150 16.46 -14.09 -0.81
CA THR A 150 17.30 -15.20 -1.32
C THR A 150 18.50 -15.36 -0.40
N ALA A 151 19.40 -16.32 -0.71
CA ALA A 151 20.64 -16.50 0.04
C ALA A 151 21.54 -15.24 0.04
N GLU A 152 21.42 -14.40 -1.00
CA GLU A 152 22.32 -13.26 -1.24
C GLU A 152 21.68 -11.90 -0.97
N LYS A 153 20.33 -11.82 -0.98
CA LYS A 153 19.62 -10.54 -0.96
C LYS A 153 18.32 -10.61 -0.19
N GLN A 154 18.01 -9.52 0.50
CA GLN A 154 16.70 -9.29 1.11
C GLN A 154 16.04 -8.06 0.48
N THR A 155 14.77 -8.20 0.14
CA THR A 155 13.96 -7.12 -0.42
C THR A 155 12.75 -6.89 0.49
N LYS A 156 12.60 -5.67 0.98
CA LYS A 156 11.43 -5.25 1.74
C LYS A 156 10.32 -4.91 0.76
N LEU A 157 9.16 -5.53 0.96
CA LEU A 157 7.96 -5.29 0.16
C LEU A 157 7.08 -4.23 0.81
N THR A 158 6.36 -3.47 0.00
CA THR A 158 5.27 -2.62 0.49
C THR A 158 4.12 -3.50 1.00
N THR A 159 3.22 -2.90 1.77
CA THR A 159 2.07 -3.64 2.33
C THR A 159 1.25 -4.33 1.24
N LYS A 160 0.94 -3.63 0.13
CA LYS A 160 0.16 -4.20 -0.98
C LYS A 160 0.91 -5.28 -1.75
N GLU A 161 2.20 -5.12 -1.98
CA GLU A 161 3.05 -6.16 -2.60
C GLU A 161 3.06 -7.43 -1.74
N SER A 162 3.23 -7.27 -0.43
CA SER A 162 3.25 -8.37 0.53
C SER A 162 1.89 -9.09 0.61
N GLU A 163 0.78 -8.34 0.64
CA GLU A 163 -0.57 -8.91 0.66
C GLU A 163 -0.87 -9.71 -0.60
N LEU A 164 -0.54 -9.14 -1.77
CA LEU A 164 -0.77 -9.80 -3.05
C LEU A 164 0.12 -11.04 -3.21
N LEU A 165 1.39 -10.96 -2.83
CA LEU A 165 2.29 -12.11 -2.88
C LEU A 165 1.82 -13.20 -1.92
N GLY A 166 1.36 -12.85 -0.71
CA GLY A 166 0.81 -13.80 0.26
C GLY A 166 -0.41 -14.56 -0.29
N LEU A 167 -1.34 -13.85 -0.94
CA LEU A 167 -2.48 -14.49 -1.61
C LEU A 167 -2.04 -15.41 -2.75
N LEU A 168 -1.08 -14.98 -3.57
CA LEU A 168 -0.54 -15.80 -4.66
C LEU A 168 0.13 -17.07 -4.13
N CYS A 169 0.87 -16.97 -3.02
CA CYS A 169 1.51 -18.13 -2.38
C CYS A 169 0.48 -19.09 -1.77
N ALA A 170 -0.55 -18.55 -1.10
CA ALA A 170 -1.64 -19.37 -0.54
C ALA A 170 -2.44 -20.13 -1.61
N HIS A 171 -2.42 -19.63 -2.87
CA HIS A 171 -3.03 -20.23 -4.05
C HIS A 171 -1.97 -20.67 -5.09
N ALA A 172 -0.77 -21.08 -4.63
CA ALA A 172 0.30 -21.49 -5.53
C ALA A 172 -0.17 -22.61 -6.47
N ASN A 173 0.16 -22.51 -7.74
CA ASN A 173 -0.27 -23.42 -8.81
C ASN A 173 -1.80 -23.51 -9.05
N GLU A 174 -2.57 -22.57 -8.46
CA GLU A 174 -4.00 -22.39 -8.67
C GLU A 174 -4.31 -21.00 -9.25
N ILE A 175 -5.56 -20.80 -9.70
CA ILE A 175 -6.00 -19.49 -10.22
C ILE A 175 -6.46 -18.62 -9.05
N LEU A 176 -5.72 -17.58 -8.74
CA LEU A 176 -6.18 -16.49 -7.88
C LEU A 176 -7.14 -15.61 -8.68
N GLN A 177 -8.43 -15.73 -8.38
CA GLN A 177 -9.46 -14.92 -9.05
C GLN A 177 -9.26 -13.43 -8.76
N ARG A 178 -9.35 -12.61 -9.83
CA ARG A 178 -9.11 -11.15 -9.74
C ARG A 178 -10.02 -10.47 -8.73
N ASP A 179 -11.33 -10.74 -8.81
CA ASP A 179 -12.34 -10.12 -7.94
C ASP A 179 -12.14 -10.51 -6.47
N PHE A 180 -11.76 -11.76 -6.22
CA PHE A 180 -11.43 -12.23 -4.87
C PHE A 180 -10.22 -11.48 -4.31
N ALA A 181 -9.14 -11.35 -5.09
CA ALA A 181 -7.94 -10.63 -4.67
C ALA A 181 -8.23 -9.14 -4.43
N LEU A 182 -9.01 -8.50 -5.32
CA LEU A 182 -9.42 -7.10 -5.17
C LEU A 182 -10.23 -6.89 -3.89
N LYS A 183 -11.25 -7.69 -3.62
CA LYS A 183 -12.05 -7.60 -2.39
C LYS A 183 -11.27 -7.91 -1.11
N THR A 184 -10.26 -8.77 -1.22
CA THR A 184 -9.43 -9.15 -0.06
C THR A 184 -8.40 -8.09 0.28
N ILE A 185 -7.74 -7.48 -0.73
CA ILE A 185 -6.62 -6.54 -0.55
C ILE A 185 -7.09 -5.08 -0.63
N TRP A 186 -8.01 -4.77 -1.53
CA TRP A 186 -8.65 -3.46 -1.68
C TRP A 186 -10.10 -3.58 -1.24
N ILE A 187 -10.62 -2.53 -0.62
CA ILE A 187 -11.95 -2.53 0.02
C ILE A 187 -13.07 -2.77 -0.99
N ASP A 188 -12.83 -2.40 -2.24
CA ASP A 188 -13.78 -2.56 -3.34
C ASP A 188 -13.07 -3.03 -4.62
N ASP A 189 -13.87 -3.50 -5.59
CA ASP A 189 -13.44 -4.01 -6.88
C ASP A 189 -13.57 -2.96 -8.00
N ASN A 190 -13.50 -1.66 -7.66
CA ASN A 190 -13.64 -0.60 -8.64
C ASN A 190 -12.52 -0.63 -9.71
N TYR A 191 -12.78 0.06 -10.83
CA TYR A 191 -11.88 0.09 -11.98
C TYR A 191 -10.43 0.52 -11.63
N PHE A 192 -10.26 1.42 -10.65
CA PHE A 192 -8.95 1.91 -10.23
C PHE A 192 -8.16 0.82 -9.47
N ASN A 193 -8.83 0.10 -8.59
CA ASN A 193 -8.23 -1.01 -7.86
C ASN A 193 -7.84 -2.16 -8.78
N ALA A 194 -8.66 -2.44 -9.81
CA ALA A 194 -8.33 -3.44 -10.81
C ALA A 194 -7.03 -3.10 -11.57
N ARG A 195 -6.81 -1.84 -11.94
CA ARG A 195 -5.56 -1.40 -12.59
C ARG A 195 -4.38 -1.35 -11.63
N SER A 196 -4.61 -1.00 -10.38
CA SER A 196 -3.55 -1.03 -9.37
C SER A 196 -2.99 -2.44 -9.19
N MET A 197 -3.83 -3.46 -9.19
CA MET A 197 -3.40 -4.85 -9.12
C MET A 197 -2.42 -5.22 -10.24
N ASP A 198 -2.65 -4.77 -11.48
CA ASP A 198 -1.76 -5.03 -12.61
C ASP A 198 -0.36 -4.41 -12.39
N VAL A 199 -0.31 -3.23 -11.76
CA VAL A 199 0.96 -2.58 -11.38
C VAL A 199 1.71 -3.41 -10.35
N TYR A 200 1.02 -3.91 -9.32
CA TYR A 200 1.64 -4.73 -8.28
C TYR A 200 2.09 -6.10 -8.82
N ILE A 201 1.32 -6.72 -9.70
CA ILE A 201 1.77 -7.93 -10.42
C ILE A 201 3.06 -7.67 -11.19
N THR A 202 3.16 -6.53 -11.88
CA THR A 202 4.38 -6.17 -12.62
C THR A 202 5.58 -5.99 -11.69
N LYS A 203 5.39 -5.39 -10.51
CA LYS A 203 6.45 -5.26 -9.50
C LYS A 203 6.86 -6.61 -8.92
N LEU A 204 5.90 -7.46 -8.58
CA LEU A 204 6.20 -8.80 -8.07
C LEU A 204 6.97 -9.65 -9.09
N ARG A 205 6.60 -9.60 -10.36
CA ARG A 205 7.38 -10.23 -11.44
C ARG A 205 8.83 -9.75 -11.47
N LYS A 206 9.05 -8.44 -11.27
CA LYS A 206 10.41 -7.87 -11.20
C LYS A 206 11.18 -8.37 -9.99
N HIS A 207 10.53 -8.49 -8.82
CA HIS A 207 11.17 -9.01 -7.62
C HIS A 207 11.54 -10.50 -7.74
N LEU A 208 10.71 -11.29 -8.42
CA LEU A 208 10.89 -12.73 -8.58
C LEU A 208 11.76 -13.13 -9.80
N LYS A 209 12.24 -12.16 -10.60
CA LYS A 209 12.93 -12.40 -11.87
C LYS A 209 14.24 -13.20 -11.75
N GLU A 210 14.83 -13.28 -10.56
CA GLU A 210 16.09 -13.99 -10.33
C GLU A 210 15.93 -15.52 -10.35
N ASP A 211 14.69 -16.03 -10.42
CA ASP A 211 14.40 -17.47 -10.48
C ASP A 211 13.45 -17.80 -11.64
N ASP A 212 13.98 -18.38 -12.69
CA ASP A 212 13.24 -18.75 -13.91
C ASP A 212 12.24 -19.91 -13.66
N SER A 213 12.29 -20.59 -12.53
CA SER A 213 11.32 -21.63 -12.15
C SER A 213 10.01 -21.05 -11.60
N ILE A 214 9.95 -19.72 -11.40
CA ILE A 214 8.80 -19.02 -10.86
C ILE A 214 8.23 -18.08 -11.91
N GLU A 215 6.92 -18.15 -12.12
CA GLU A 215 6.25 -17.25 -13.03
C GLU A 215 4.89 -16.84 -12.50
N ILE A 216 4.54 -15.54 -12.59
CA ILE A 216 3.16 -15.07 -12.40
C ILE A 216 2.54 -14.89 -13.78
N ILE A 217 1.67 -15.81 -14.17
CA ILE A 217 0.97 -15.76 -15.47
C ILE A 217 -0.40 -15.11 -15.33
N ASN A 218 -0.86 -14.46 -16.41
CA ASN A 218 -2.19 -13.91 -16.51
C ASN A 218 -3.12 -14.96 -17.13
N ILE A 219 -4.22 -15.29 -16.47
CA ILE A 219 -5.28 -16.14 -16.98
C ILE A 219 -6.41 -15.24 -17.47
N HIS A 220 -6.51 -15.11 -18.78
CA HIS A 220 -7.44 -14.17 -19.42
C HIS A 220 -8.87 -14.31 -18.89
N GLY A 221 -9.47 -13.18 -18.49
CA GLY A 221 -10.84 -13.11 -17.95
C GLY A 221 -11.04 -13.72 -16.56
N LYS A 222 -10.00 -14.29 -15.91
CA LYS A 222 -10.12 -14.96 -14.61
C LYS A 222 -9.26 -14.33 -13.52
N GLY A 223 -7.97 -14.09 -13.79
CA GLY A 223 -7.06 -13.57 -12.78
C GLY A 223 -5.61 -13.93 -13.03
N TYR A 224 -4.89 -14.28 -11.98
CA TYR A 224 -3.46 -14.59 -12.04
C TYR A 224 -3.18 -15.96 -11.44
N LYS A 225 -2.07 -16.55 -11.86
CA LYS A 225 -1.57 -17.81 -11.30
C LYS A 225 -0.09 -17.69 -11.05
N LEU A 226 0.35 -17.97 -9.82
CA LEU A 226 1.75 -18.13 -9.48
C LEU A 226 2.15 -19.58 -9.76
N ILE A 227 3.06 -19.74 -10.71
CA ILE A 227 3.70 -21.03 -10.99
C ILE A 227 4.92 -21.12 -10.09
N THR A 228 5.03 -22.20 -9.34
CA THR A 228 6.21 -22.54 -8.53
C THR A 228 6.52 -24.03 -8.69
N PRO A 229 7.78 -24.47 -8.52
CA PRO A 229 8.08 -25.87 -8.35
C PRO A 229 7.23 -26.45 -7.20
N GLU A 230 6.77 -27.69 -7.35
CA GLU A 230 6.12 -28.38 -6.23
C GLU A 230 7.12 -28.46 -5.07
N ALA A 231 6.66 -28.15 -3.85
CA ALA A 231 7.49 -28.34 -2.68
C ALA A 231 7.86 -29.82 -2.60
N GLU A 232 9.15 -30.13 -2.64
CA GLU A 232 9.61 -31.46 -2.33
C GLU A 232 9.12 -31.83 -0.91
N SER A 233 8.23 -32.80 -0.85
CA SER A 233 7.60 -33.34 0.37
C SER A 233 8.60 -34.11 1.24
#